data_9890958f6aa2eb5820696e35ec346742
#
_entry.id   9890958f6aa2eb5820696e35ec346742
#
_cell.length_a   1.000
_cell.length_b   1.000
_cell.length_c   1.000
_cell.angle_alpha   90.00
_cell.angle_beta   90.00
_cell.angle_gamma   90.00
#
_symmetry.space_group_name_H-M   'P 1'
#
loop_
_entity.id
_entity.type
_entity.pdbx_description
1 polymer ?
#
loop_
_entity_poly.entity_id
_entity_poly.type
_entity_poly.pdbx_seq_one_letter_code
_entity_poly.pdbx_strand_id
1 'polypeptide(L)'
;MKRLLIFFFLSILIKAEIFDISIPENDTASYTYADFRIWINDSTDTLRGIYWFMHPNNGDSRDIVTDTAYQNLAQEQNFAVLGAHIFNMHMDTGIGDAVITAMDSFAILSEHQELSFIPFFINGYSWGGQFAYHFTKWKPERIVGFITQKGGYHDTTNAELAIQVPALMIVGENDLDYRIENLTNIFLNHRPEGAKWILAKEPGAGHSLVTDFSFLNSFFNTVVNLRIPHNTNLFEPIILNSLSDSIGWLGNQDTYTLSLIHI
;
A
#
# COMPACT_ATOMS: atom_id res chain seq x y z
N MET A 1 11.40 20.49 59.91
CA MET A 1 11.39 19.23 59.08
C MET A 1 10.99 19.60 57.66
N LYS A 2 11.96 19.66 56.74
CA LYS A 2 11.68 19.88 55.31
C LYS A 2 11.35 18.51 54.68
N ARG A 3 10.10 18.35 54.18
CA ARG A 3 9.72 17.15 53.42
C ARG A 3 10.28 17.28 52.01
N LEU A 4 11.22 16.36 51.67
CA LEU A 4 11.75 16.19 50.32
C LEU A 4 10.69 15.41 49.51
N LEU A 5 10.06 16.04 48.55
CA LEU A 5 9.20 15.37 47.57
C LEU A 5 10.13 14.83 46.47
N ILE A 6 10.28 13.53 46.39
CA ILE A 6 10.97 12.84 45.31
C ILE A 6 9.94 12.56 44.23
N PHE A 7 10.02 13.31 43.10
CA PHE A 7 9.27 12.98 41.89
C PHE A 7 9.98 11.84 41.17
N PHE A 8 9.38 10.68 41.14
CA PHE A 8 9.78 9.60 40.22
C PHE A 8 9.25 9.97 38.85
N PHE A 9 10.13 10.43 37.96
CA PHE A 9 9.86 10.40 36.52
C PHE A 9 9.92 8.96 36.06
N LEU A 10 8.76 8.33 35.89
CA LEU A 10 8.64 7.09 35.12
C LEU A 10 8.86 7.47 33.67
N SER A 11 10.08 7.30 33.15
CA SER A 11 10.33 7.37 31.72
C SER A 11 9.64 6.14 31.10
N ILE A 12 8.45 6.33 30.54
CA ILE A 12 7.83 5.36 29.64
C ILE A 12 8.80 5.30 28.46
N LEU A 13 9.56 4.22 28.36
CA LEU A 13 10.31 3.89 27.16
C LEU A 13 9.25 3.55 26.10
N ILE A 14 9.00 4.51 25.22
CA ILE A 14 8.20 4.31 24.02
C ILE A 14 8.98 3.31 23.16
N LYS A 15 8.49 2.09 23.05
CA LYS A 15 9.14 1.01 22.32
C LYS A 15 8.22 0.63 21.16
N ALA A 16 8.55 1.14 19.96
CA ALA A 16 7.88 0.69 18.74
C ALA A 16 7.97 -0.83 18.64
N GLU A 17 6.86 -1.48 18.34
CA GLU A 17 6.80 -2.94 18.31
C GLU A 17 6.90 -3.45 16.88
N ILE A 18 7.77 -4.46 16.71
CA ILE A 18 7.95 -5.16 15.44
C ILE A 18 7.57 -6.62 15.67
N PHE A 19 6.70 -7.13 14.78
CA PHE A 19 6.26 -8.52 14.81
C PHE A 19 6.57 -9.20 13.48
N ASP A 20 6.96 -10.47 13.53
CA ASP A 20 7.22 -11.33 12.39
C ASP A 20 6.22 -12.49 12.38
N ILE A 21 5.71 -12.82 11.19
CA ILE A 21 4.84 -13.96 10.96
C ILE A 21 5.21 -14.62 9.63
N SER A 22 5.25 -15.95 9.63
CA SER A 22 5.33 -16.77 8.42
C SER A 22 4.03 -17.55 8.26
N ILE A 23 3.40 -17.45 7.10
CA ILE A 23 2.21 -18.22 6.76
C ILE A 23 2.66 -19.38 5.87
N PRO A 24 2.59 -20.62 6.34
CA PRO A 24 2.96 -21.77 5.55
C PRO A 24 1.94 -22.00 4.41
N GLU A 25 2.39 -22.61 3.32
CA GLU A 25 1.50 -23.13 2.30
C GLU A 25 0.53 -24.16 2.90
N ASN A 26 -0.63 -24.28 2.30
CA ASN A 26 -1.63 -25.28 2.66
C ASN A 26 -2.08 -26.04 1.40
N ASP A 27 -2.99 -26.98 1.54
CA ASP A 27 -3.44 -27.87 0.43
C ASP A 27 -4.00 -27.11 -0.79
N THR A 28 -4.37 -25.84 -0.64
CA THR A 28 -4.92 -24.99 -1.70
C THR A 28 -3.97 -23.88 -2.14
N ALA A 29 -2.81 -23.75 -1.48
CA ALA A 29 -1.82 -22.72 -1.75
C ALA A 29 -0.62 -23.29 -2.50
N SER A 30 -0.01 -22.47 -3.38
CA SER A 30 1.17 -22.86 -4.16
C SER A 30 2.27 -21.80 -4.15
N TYR A 31 2.23 -20.85 -3.20
CA TYR A 31 3.38 -19.99 -2.92
C TYR A 31 4.44 -20.76 -2.11
N THR A 32 5.70 -20.46 -2.32
CA THR A 32 6.80 -21.19 -1.66
C THR A 32 7.04 -20.68 -0.23
N TYR A 33 6.93 -19.37 -0.02
CA TYR A 33 6.98 -18.73 1.29
C TYR A 33 6.20 -17.42 1.28
N ALA A 34 5.64 -17.10 2.44
CA ALA A 34 4.90 -15.86 2.70
C ALA A 34 5.24 -15.38 4.12
N ASP A 35 6.33 -14.62 4.21
CA ASP A 35 6.83 -14.05 5.46
C ASP A 35 6.48 -12.58 5.53
N PHE A 36 5.99 -12.14 6.65
CA PHE A 36 5.55 -10.77 6.89
C PHE A 36 6.20 -10.20 8.13
N ARG A 37 6.53 -8.91 8.08
CA ARG A 37 6.98 -8.12 9.22
C ARG A 37 6.17 -6.84 9.28
N ILE A 38 5.63 -6.52 10.46
CA ILE A 38 4.89 -5.30 10.71
C ILE A 38 5.55 -4.46 11.79
N TRP A 39 5.56 -3.15 11.61
CA TRP A 39 5.89 -2.17 12.62
C TRP A 39 4.65 -1.42 13.04
N ILE A 40 4.47 -1.26 14.35
CA ILE A 40 3.37 -0.51 14.96
C ILE A 40 3.99 0.52 15.89
N ASN A 41 3.53 1.76 15.79
CA ASN A 41 3.92 2.78 16.74
C ASN A 41 3.12 2.60 18.03
N ASP A 42 3.80 2.32 19.14
CA ASP A 42 3.21 2.09 20.46
C ASP A 42 2.52 3.32 21.07
N SER A 43 2.70 4.52 20.51
CA SER A 43 1.90 5.70 20.87
C SER A 43 0.54 5.77 20.16
N THR A 44 0.25 4.82 19.25
CA THR A 44 -1.00 4.78 18.50
C THR A 44 -2.02 3.88 19.20
N ASP A 45 -3.05 4.45 19.78
CA ASP A 45 -4.12 3.69 20.45
C ASP A 45 -4.94 2.84 19.47
N THR A 46 -5.10 3.31 18.24
CA THR A 46 -5.89 2.62 17.21
C THR A 46 -5.35 2.95 15.82
N LEU A 47 -5.05 1.90 15.06
CA LEU A 47 -4.56 2.01 13.69
C LEU A 47 -5.72 2.30 12.72
N ARG A 48 -5.48 3.15 11.71
CA ARG A 48 -6.46 3.47 10.67
C ARG A 48 -6.22 2.73 9.35
N GLY A 49 -5.03 2.15 9.17
CA GLY A 49 -4.65 1.45 7.95
C GLY A 49 -3.25 0.88 8.02
N ILE A 50 -2.83 0.26 6.94
CA ILE A 50 -1.54 -0.40 6.79
C ILE A 50 -0.86 0.18 5.54
N TYR A 51 0.31 0.80 5.70
CA TYR A 51 1.20 1.14 4.59
C TYR A 51 2.07 -0.06 4.27
N TRP A 52 1.85 -0.67 3.11
CA TRP A 52 2.58 -1.86 2.68
C TRP A 52 3.51 -1.54 1.53
N PHE A 53 4.81 -1.69 1.74
CA PHE A 53 5.77 -1.66 0.64
C PHE A 53 6.02 -3.08 0.13
N MET A 54 5.74 -3.28 -1.17
CA MET A 54 5.88 -4.58 -1.81
C MET A 54 7.11 -4.62 -2.70
N HIS A 55 8.00 -5.58 -2.41
CA HIS A 55 9.30 -5.76 -3.05
C HIS A 55 9.20 -6.19 -4.53
N PRO A 56 10.29 -6.00 -5.33
CA PRO A 56 10.39 -6.58 -6.67
C PRO A 56 10.54 -8.11 -6.61
N ASN A 57 10.53 -8.75 -7.77
CA ASN A 57 10.74 -10.19 -7.89
C ASN A 57 11.98 -10.65 -7.11
N ASN A 58 11.85 -11.74 -6.36
CA ASN A 58 12.89 -12.31 -5.48
C ASN A 58 13.46 -11.33 -4.43
N GLY A 59 12.75 -10.27 -4.12
CA GLY A 59 13.14 -9.31 -3.09
C GLY A 59 12.58 -9.67 -1.72
N ASP A 60 13.03 -8.92 -0.72
CA ASP A 60 12.54 -8.94 0.65
C ASP A 60 12.38 -7.49 1.11
N SER A 61 11.17 -7.10 1.48
CA SER A 61 10.90 -5.74 1.97
C SER A 61 10.68 -5.69 3.48
N ARG A 62 10.92 -6.75 4.22
CA ARG A 62 10.67 -6.77 5.66
C ARG A 62 11.50 -5.73 6.43
N ASP A 63 12.67 -5.37 5.93
CA ASP A 63 13.51 -4.37 6.59
C ASP A 63 12.97 -2.93 6.44
N ILE A 64 12.01 -2.69 5.55
CA ILE A 64 11.37 -1.37 5.38
C ILE A 64 10.71 -0.89 6.68
N VAL A 65 10.26 -1.80 7.53
CA VAL A 65 9.62 -1.47 8.80
C VAL A 65 10.56 -0.79 9.80
N THR A 66 11.87 -0.85 9.57
CA THR A 66 12.89 -0.17 10.38
C THR A 66 13.34 1.17 9.79
N ASP A 67 12.88 1.50 8.58
CA ASP A 67 13.19 2.77 7.93
C ASP A 67 12.33 3.90 8.51
N THR A 68 13.00 4.87 9.11
CA THR A 68 12.35 6.02 9.77
C THR A 68 11.53 6.90 8.82
N ALA A 69 11.85 6.93 7.53
CA ALA A 69 11.07 7.69 6.56
C ALA A 69 9.67 7.07 6.38
N TYR A 70 9.58 5.74 6.29
CA TYR A 70 8.31 5.04 6.21
C TYR A 70 7.55 5.04 7.54
N GLN A 71 8.26 4.91 8.67
CA GLN A 71 7.66 5.01 10.00
C GLN A 71 7.01 6.38 10.23
N ASN A 72 7.73 7.47 9.92
CA ASN A 72 7.21 8.83 10.06
C ASN A 72 5.99 9.06 9.18
N LEU A 73 6.05 8.63 7.91
CA LEU A 73 4.93 8.74 6.98
C LEU A 73 3.68 8.00 7.49
N ALA A 74 3.86 6.77 7.95
CA ALA A 74 2.76 5.96 8.48
C ALA A 74 2.18 6.56 9.77
N GLN A 75 3.03 7.03 10.66
CA GLN A 75 2.63 7.64 11.92
C GLN A 75 1.75 8.88 11.73
N GLU A 76 2.02 9.73 10.72
CA GLU A 76 1.21 10.90 10.40
C GLU A 76 -0.27 10.55 10.14
N GLN A 77 -0.54 9.33 9.70
CA GLN A 77 -1.88 8.83 9.38
C GLN A 77 -2.42 7.78 10.36
N ASN A 78 -1.69 7.48 11.44
CA ASN A 78 -1.96 6.36 12.34
C ASN A 78 -2.01 5.01 11.59
N PHE A 79 -1.04 4.77 10.72
CA PHE A 79 -0.87 3.54 9.97
C PHE A 79 0.25 2.69 10.56
N ALA A 80 0.11 1.37 10.42
CA ALA A 80 1.24 0.44 10.57
C ALA A 80 2.07 0.41 9.28
N VAL A 81 3.34 -0.02 9.38
CA VAL A 81 4.20 -0.30 8.20
C VAL A 81 4.35 -1.81 8.04
N LEU A 82 4.07 -2.31 6.86
CA LEU A 82 4.18 -3.72 6.50
C LEU A 82 5.24 -3.92 5.42
N GLY A 83 6.14 -4.87 5.66
CA GLY A 83 7.05 -5.44 4.66
C GLY A 83 6.81 -6.93 4.53
N ALA A 84 7.18 -7.51 3.38
CA ALA A 84 6.98 -8.92 3.12
C ALA A 84 8.16 -9.53 2.35
N HIS A 85 8.32 -10.83 2.52
CA HIS A 85 9.16 -11.70 1.70
C HIS A 85 8.26 -12.81 1.16
N ILE A 86 7.85 -12.65 -0.09
CA ILE A 86 6.89 -13.53 -0.74
C ILE A 86 7.51 -14.05 -2.03
N PHE A 87 7.38 -15.34 -2.26
CA PHE A 87 7.72 -15.96 -3.53
C PHE A 87 6.48 -16.55 -4.19
N ASN A 88 6.34 -16.30 -5.49
CA ASN A 88 5.15 -16.63 -6.27
C ASN A 88 3.94 -15.74 -5.91
N MET A 89 4.03 -14.46 -6.27
CA MET A 89 3.07 -13.39 -5.92
C MET A 89 1.79 -13.36 -6.76
N HIS A 90 1.47 -14.43 -7.48
CA HIS A 90 0.24 -14.48 -8.27
C HIS A 90 -0.97 -14.78 -7.37
N MET A 91 -2.12 -14.13 -7.64
CA MET A 91 -3.31 -14.27 -6.79
C MET A 91 -3.88 -15.70 -6.76
N ASP A 92 -3.71 -16.46 -7.83
CA ASP A 92 -4.13 -17.87 -7.95
C ASP A 92 -3.30 -18.84 -7.09
N THR A 93 -2.22 -18.37 -6.48
CA THR A 93 -1.40 -19.17 -5.55
C THR A 93 -1.96 -19.23 -4.13
N GLY A 94 -3.02 -18.50 -3.82
CA GLY A 94 -3.56 -18.36 -2.47
C GLY A 94 -2.83 -17.30 -1.62
N ILE A 95 -1.92 -16.53 -2.20
CA ILE A 95 -1.16 -15.51 -1.46
C ILE A 95 -2.05 -14.41 -0.88
N GLY A 96 -3.16 -14.08 -1.52
CA GLY A 96 -4.12 -13.13 -0.99
C GLY A 96 -4.68 -13.55 0.36
N ASP A 97 -5.08 -14.81 0.49
CA ASP A 97 -5.59 -15.38 1.75
C ASP A 97 -4.49 -15.45 2.82
N ALA A 98 -3.24 -15.72 2.43
CA ALA A 98 -2.10 -15.69 3.35
C ALA A 98 -1.88 -14.29 3.95
N VAL A 99 -2.03 -13.22 3.15
CA VAL A 99 -1.99 -11.84 3.65
C VAL A 99 -3.07 -11.58 4.69
N ILE A 100 -4.31 -11.97 4.43
CA ILE A 100 -5.41 -11.77 5.38
C ILE A 100 -5.14 -12.57 6.67
N THR A 101 -4.72 -13.82 6.55
CA THR A 101 -4.34 -14.66 7.71
C THR A 101 -3.21 -14.05 8.52
N ALA A 102 -2.22 -13.42 7.86
CA ALA A 102 -1.15 -12.72 8.56
C ALA A 102 -1.69 -11.51 9.34
N MET A 103 -2.63 -10.73 8.78
CA MET A 103 -3.25 -9.60 9.49
C MET A 103 -4.04 -10.05 10.73
N ASP A 104 -4.82 -11.13 10.61
CA ASP A 104 -5.54 -11.71 11.76
C ASP A 104 -4.57 -12.19 12.85
N SER A 105 -3.44 -12.75 12.44
CA SER A 105 -2.40 -13.21 13.37
C SER A 105 -1.68 -12.04 14.04
N PHE A 106 -1.37 -10.97 13.29
CA PHE A 106 -0.81 -9.74 13.87
C PHE A 106 -1.80 -9.06 14.81
N ALA A 107 -3.09 -9.06 14.51
CA ALA A 107 -4.13 -8.52 15.38
C ALA A 107 -4.11 -9.18 16.78
N ILE A 108 -3.89 -10.50 16.81
CA ILE A 108 -3.79 -11.25 18.06
C ILE A 108 -2.46 -10.96 18.78
N LEU A 109 -1.34 -10.93 18.04
CA LEU A 109 0.00 -10.79 18.64
C LEU A 109 0.25 -9.39 19.20
N SER A 110 -0.27 -8.36 18.53
CA SER A 110 -0.05 -6.96 18.88
C SER A 110 -1.16 -6.36 19.73
N GLU A 111 -2.24 -7.11 19.99
CA GLU A 111 -3.47 -6.66 20.64
C GLU A 111 -4.24 -5.57 19.85
N HIS A 112 -3.80 -5.22 18.62
CA HIS A 112 -4.45 -4.32 17.68
C HIS A 112 -5.49 -5.05 16.83
N GLN A 113 -6.66 -5.33 17.40
CA GLN A 113 -7.71 -6.13 16.76
C GLN A 113 -8.22 -5.53 15.44
N GLU A 114 -8.10 -4.23 15.27
CA GLU A 114 -8.47 -3.51 14.04
C GLU A 114 -7.65 -3.93 12.81
N LEU A 115 -6.44 -4.53 12.97
CA LEU A 115 -5.63 -5.03 11.85
C LEU A 115 -6.38 -6.02 10.96
N SER A 116 -7.34 -6.77 11.51
CA SER A 116 -8.19 -7.67 10.73
C SER A 116 -9.12 -6.93 9.77
N PHE A 117 -9.38 -5.63 9.96
CA PHE A 117 -10.43 -4.89 9.26
C PHE A 117 -9.94 -3.66 8.50
N ILE A 118 -8.89 -2.98 8.98
CA ILE A 118 -8.39 -1.73 8.40
C ILE A 118 -7.82 -1.93 7.00
N PRO A 119 -7.89 -0.90 6.13
CA PRO A 119 -7.47 -1.01 4.75
C PRO A 119 -5.97 -0.93 4.56
N PHE A 120 -5.51 -1.38 3.40
CA PHE A 120 -4.14 -1.26 2.93
C PHE A 120 -3.98 -0.06 1.99
N PHE A 121 -2.83 0.59 2.09
CA PHE A 121 -2.23 1.34 1.01
C PHE A 121 -0.98 0.59 0.54
N ILE A 122 -0.96 0.18 -0.73
CA ILE A 122 0.12 -0.66 -1.25
C ILE A 122 1.01 0.14 -2.18
N ASN A 123 2.30 0.24 -1.87
CA ASN A 123 3.32 0.82 -2.74
C ASN A 123 4.24 -0.29 -3.25
N GLY A 124 4.11 -0.67 -4.51
CA GLY A 124 4.86 -1.77 -5.07
C GLY A 124 5.81 -1.35 -6.19
N TYR A 125 7.00 -1.96 -6.20
CA TYR A 125 7.99 -1.78 -7.24
C TYR A 125 8.13 -3.04 -8.10
N SER A 126 8.19 -2.90 -9.43
CA SER A 126 8.35 -3.99 -10.39
C SER A 126 7.26 -5.06 -10.20
N TRP A 127 7.59 -6.28 -9.85
CA TRP A 127 6.61 -7.32 -9.51
C TRP A 127 5.73 -6.95 -8.31
N GLY A 128 6.28 -6.23 -7.35
CA GLY A 128 5.49 -5.67 -6.25
C GLY A 128 4.42 -4.69 -6.73
N GLY A 129 4.69 -3.92 -7.78
CA GLY A 129 3.70 -3.06 -8.42
C GLY A 129 2.59 -3.86 -9.11
N GLN A 130 2.95 -4.96 -9.79
CA GLN A 130 1.98 -5.89 -10.36
C GLN A 130 1.12 -6.55 -9.26
N PHE A 131 1.76 -6.96 -8.18
CA PHE A 131 1.07 -7.50 -7.02
C PHE A 131 0.06 -6.50 -6.45
N ALA A 132 0.46 -5.22 -6.25
CA ALA A 132 -0.42 -4.18 -5.75
C ALA A 132 -1.70 -4.03 -6.59
N TYR A 133 -1.55 -4.05 -7.92
CA TYR A 133 -2.67 -4.02 -8.85
C TYR A 133 -3.56 -5.27 -8.76
N HIS A 134 -2.97 -6.47 -8.82
CA HIS A 134 -3.73 -7.72 -8.79
C HIS A 134 -4.39 -7.98 -7.44
N PHE A 135 -3.73 -7.60 -6.34
CA PHE A 135 -4.33 -7.65 -5.01
C PHE A 135 -5.52 -6.68 -4.90
N THR A 136 -5.39 -5.49 -5.51
CA THR A 136 -6.49 -4.52 -5.58
C THR A 136 -7.67 -5.07 -6.41
N LYS A 137 -7.43 -5.77 -7.52
CA LYS A 137 -8.50 -6.47 -8.26
C LYS A 137 -9.20 -7.53 -7.41
N TRP A 138 -8.43 -8.29 -6.65
CA TRP A 138 -8.93 -9.39 -5.82
C TRP A 138 -9.74 -8.90 -4.62
N LYS A 139 -9.33 -7.78 -3.98
CA LYS A 139 -9.96 -7.30 -2.74
C LYS A 139 -10.05 -5.77 -2.68
N PRO A 140 -10.74 -5.14 -3.64
CA PRO A 140 -10.77 -3.69 -3.81
C PRO A 140 -11.35 -2.94 -2.59
N GLU A 141 -12.25 -3.57 -1.84
CA GLU A 141 -12.87 -3.00 -0.64
C GLU A 141 -11.89 -2.80 0.53
N ARG A 142 -10.74 -3.49 0.49
CA ARG A 142 -9.68 -3.38 1.50
C ARG A 142 -8.55 -2.43 1.08
N ILE A 143 -8.63 -1.80 -0.11
CA ILE A 143 -7.56 -0.96 -0.62
C ILE A 143 -7.98 0.50 -0.65
N VAL A 144 -7.28 1.31 0.15
CA VAL A 144 -7.50 2.76 0.18
C VAL A 144 -6.91 3.44 -1.07
N GLY A 145 -5.79 2.93 -1.55
CA GLY A 145 -5.12 3.34 -2.77
C GLY A 145 -3.86 2.51 -3.02
N PHE A 146 -3.30 2.59 -4.21
CA PHE A 146 -2.05 1.88 -4.51
C PHE A 146 -1.12 2.66 -5.44
N ILE A 147 0.16 2.32 -5.38
CA ILE A 147 1.19 2.78 -6.29
C ILE A 147 1.79 1.57 -7.00
N THR A 148 1.88 1.61 -8.32
CA THR A 148 2.63 0.65 -9.11
C THR A 148 3.77 1.35 -9.81
N GLN A 149 5.00 1.01 -9.42
CA GLN A 149 6.22 1.56 -9.97
C GLN A 149 6.84 0.58 -10.96
N LYS A 150 6.85 0.93 -12.24
CA LYS A 150 7.62 0.26 -13.30
C LYS A 150 7.39 -1.26 -13.40
N GLY A 151 6.17 -1.71 -13.09
CA GLY A 151 5.76 -3.08 -13.35
C GLY A 151 5.52 -3.32 -14.85
N GLY A 152 5.51 -4.57 -15.30
CA GLY A 152 5.46 -4.88 -16.72
C GLY A 152 4.53 -6.00 -17.16
N TYR A 153 3.80 -6.64 -16.25
CA TYR A 153 2.92 -7.77 -16.54
C TYR A 153 1.59 -7.68 -15.79
N HIS A 154 0.97 -6.52 -15.86
CA HIS A 154 -0.38 -6.35 -15.36
C HIS A 154 -1.38 -6.93 -16.35
N ASP A 155 -2.49 -7.47 -15.87
CA ASP A 155 -3.61 -7.81 -16.72
C ASP A 155 -4.26 -6.53 -17.29
N THR A 156 -4.24 -6.40 -18.60
CA THR A 156 -4.75 -5.20 -19.29
C THR A 156 -6.19 -5.33 -19.74
N THR A 157 -6.83 -6.50 -19.55
CA THR A 157 -8.12 -6.81 -20.19
C THR A 157 -9.32 -6.41 -19.35
N ASN A 158 -9.23 -6.57 -18.03
CA ASN A 158 -10.33 -6.26 -17.12
C ASN A 158 -9.78 -5.81 -15.77
N ALA A 159 -10.08 -4.60 -15.38
CA ALA A 159 -9.67 -4.04 -14.09
C ALA A 159 -10.75 -4.20 -13.01
N GLU A 160 -11.97 -4.61 -13.38
CA GLU A 160 -13.09 -4.82 -12.45
C GLU A 160 -13.31 -3.60 -11.52
N LEU A 161 -13.50 -3.84 -10.23
CA LEU A 161 -13.70 -2.77 -9.26
C LEU A 161 -12.40 -2.00 -8.91
N ALA A 162 -11.23 -2.49 -9.32
CA ALA A 162 -9.96 -1.78 -9.11
C ALA A 162 -9.94 -0.40 -9.78
N ILE A 163 -10.73 -0.18 -10.84
CA ILE A 163 -10.88 1.16 -11.46
C ILE A 163 -11.39 2.22 -10.49
N GLN A 164 -12.11 1.84 -9.45
CA GLN A 164 -12.65 2.76 -8.43
C GLN A 164 -11.66 3.02 -7.29
N VAL A 165 -10.55 2.30 -7.24
CA VAL A 165 -9.48 2.50 -6.26
C VAL A 165 -8.45 3.47 -6.83
N PRO A 166 -8.13 4.58 -6.13
CA PRO A 166 -7.13 5.52 -6.59
C PRO A 166 -5.77 4.86 -6.79
N ALA A 167 -5.13 5.13 -7.92
CA ALA A 167 -3.79 4.63 -8.18
C ALA A 167 -2.85 5.67 -8.79
N LEU A 168 -1.58 5.53 -8.43
CA LEU A 168 -0.47 6.20 -9.08
C LEU A 168 0.37 5.16 -9.82
N MET A 169 0.34 5.22 -11.14
CA MET A 169 1.10 4.36 -12.04
C MET A 169 2.33 5.11 -12.52
N ILE A 170 3.53 4.57 -12.29
CA ILE A 170 4.79 5.26 -12.60
C ILE A 170 5.58 4.45 -13.62
N VAL A 171 5.91 5.08 -14.74
CA VAL A 171 6.80 4.53 -15.76
C VAL A 171 8.13 5.29 -15.76
N GLY A 172 9.23 4.58 -15.99
CA GLY A 172 10.52 5.20 -16.23
C GLY A 172 10.67 5.56 -17.72
N GLU A 173 11.15 6.76 -18.04
CA GLU A 173 11.31 7.19 -19.45
C GLU A 173 12.23 6.27 -20.25
N ASN A 174 13.25 5.72 -19.61
CA ASN A 174 14.26 4.84 -20.20
C ASN A 174 14.15 3.38 -19.73
N ASP A 175 12.98 2.97 -19.20
CA ASP A 175 12.72 1.56 -18.89
C ASP A 175 12.46 0.77 -20.20
N LEU A 176 12.35 -0.53 -20.10
CA LEU A 176 12.06 -1.38 -21.26
C LEU A 176 10.68 -1.10 -21.83
N ASP A 177 10.58 -1.02 -23.14
CA ASP A 177 9.35 -0.64 -23.87
C ASP A 177 8.12 -1.41 -23.37
N TYR A 178 8.22 -2.73 -23.20
CA TYR A 178 7.09 -3.55 -22.78
C TYR A 178 6.54 -3.17 -21.39
N ARG A 179 7.36 -2.63 -20.48
CA ARG A 179 6.90 -2.15 -19.16
C ARG A 179 6.17 -0.83 -19.28
N ILE A 180 6.76 0.08 -20.06
CA ILE A 180 6.15 1.38 -20.35
C ILE A 180 4.79 1.18 -21.03
N GLU A 181 4.76 0.34 -22.07
CA GLU A 181 3.54 0.03 -22.83
C GLU A 181 2.49 -0.65 -21.96
N ASN A 182 2.86 -1.62 -21.11
CA ASN A 182 1.92 -2.33 -20.26
C ASN A 182 1.17 -1.39 -19.32
N LEU A 183 1.88 -0.55 -18.53
CA LEU A 183 1.26 0.42 -17.64
C LEU A 183 0.49 1.51 -18.38
N THR A 184 1.04 2.00 -19.49
CA THR A 184 0.36 3.01 -20.32
C THR A 184 -0.93 2.46 -20.91
N ASN A 185 -0.92 1.22 -21.41
CA ASN A 185 -2.10 0.59 -21.99
C ASN A 185 -3.20 0.35 -20.95
N ILE A 186 -2.85 -0.11 -19.73
CA ILE A 186 -3.83 -0.23 -18.64
C ILE A 186 -4.49 1.12 -18.37
N PHE A 187 -3.69 2.18 -18.22
CA PHE A 187 -4.21 3.52 -17.98
C PHE A 187 -5.13 3.97 -19.09
N LEU A 188 -4.69 3.88 -20.35
CA LEU A 188 -5.45 4.34 -21.51
C LEU A 188 -6.73 3.54 -21.74
N ASN A 189 -6.70 2.23 -21.51
CA ASN A 189 -7.87 1.36 -21.69
C ASN A 189 -8.97 1.65 -20.67
N HIS A 190 -8.61 1.89 -19.41
CA HIS A 190 -9.60 2.01 -18.34
C HIS A 190 -9.90 3.46 -17.93
N ARG A 191 -9.12 4.43 -18.40
CA ARG A 191 -9.42 5.85 -18.15
C ARG A 191 -10.78 6.27 -18.68
N PRO A 192 -11.21 5.88 -19.92
CA PRO A 192 -12.55 6.13 -20.42
C PRO A 192 -13.66 5.49 -19.59
N GLU A 193 -13.36 4.41 -18.88
CA GLU A 193 -14.29 3.70 -18.00
C GLU A 193 -14.41 4.37 -16.62
N GLY A 194 -13.72 5.48 -16.40
CA GLY A 194 -13.74 6.23 -15.14
C GLY A 194 -12.72 5.76 -14.10
N ALA A 195 -11.64 5.08 -14.53
CA ALA A 195 -10.57 4.67 -13.63
C ALA A 195 -9.98 5.88 -12.89
N LYS A 196 -9.85 5.74 -11.56
CA LYS A 196 -9.35 6.79 -10.66
C LYS A 196 -7.81 6.78 -10.59
N TRP A 197 -7.18 6.67 -11.75
CA TRP A 197 -5.75 6.45 -11.89
C TRP A 197 -5.02 7.65 -12.46
N ILE A 198 -3.77 7.84 -12.03
CA ILE A 198 -2.82 8.83 -12.53
C ILE A 198 -1.68 8.05 -13.18
N LEU A 199 -1.27 8.44 -14.38
CA LEU A 199 -0.06 7.96 -15.02
C LEU A 199 1.02 9.04 -14.91
N ALA A 200 2.14 8.70 -14.26
CA ALA A 200 3.29 9.57 -14.12
C ALA A 200 4.49 9.00 -14.88
N LYS A 201 5.25 9.87 -15.53
CA LYS A 201 6.49 9.52 -16.21
C LYS A 201 7.67 10.15 -15.48
N GLU A 202 8.63 9.33 -15.08
CA GLU A 202 9.86 9.78 -14.44
C GLU A 202 10.93 10.02 -15.51
N PRO A 203 11.32 11.30 -15.77
CA PRO A 203 12.27 11.63 -16.81
C PRO A 203 13.66 11.04 -16.54
N GLY A 204 14.28 10.48 -17.58
CA GLY A 204 15.63 9.91 -17.51
C GLY A 204 15.76 8.62 -16.69
N ALA A 205 14.72 8.19 -16.00
CA ALA A 205 14.77 6.99 -15.16
C ALA A 205 14.57 5.72 -15.99
N GLY A 206 15.36 4.69 -15.67
CA GLY A 206 15.15 3.32 -16.11
C GLY A 206 14.33 2.50 -15.13
N HIS A 207 14.63 1.20 -15.03
CA HIS A 207 14.00 0.30 -14.07
C HIS A 207 14.61 0.46 -12.67
N SER A 208 14.21 1.49 -11.95
CA SER A 208 14.67 1.81 -10.61
C SER A 208 13.51 2.29 -9.73
N LEU A 209 13.65 2.19 -8.41
CA LEU A 209 12.69 2.80 -7.48
C LEU A 209 12.65 4.33 -7.70
N VAL A 210 11.45 4.90 -7.55
CA VAL A 210 11.28 6.34 -7.43
C VAL A 210 11.88 6.79 -6.10
N THR A 211 12.78 7.76 -6.15
CA THR A 211 13.47 8.30 -4.97
C THR A 211 12.85 9.60 -4.44
N ASP A 212 11.97 10.23 -5.21
CA ASP A 212 11.20 11.40 -4.73
C ASP A 212 10.01 10.96 -3.86
N PHE A 213 10.32 10.76 -2.58
CA PHE A 213 9.30 10.41 -1.60
C PHE A 213 8.25 11.50 -1.42
N SER A 214 8.56 12.78 -1.69
CA SER A 214 7.61 13.87 -1.49
C SER A 214 6.37 13.72 -2.37
N PHE A 215 6.57 13.27 -3.61
CA PHE A 215 5.49 13.01 -4.55
C PHE A 215 4.65 11.79 -4.13
N LEU A 216 5.31 10.67 -3.76
CA LEU A 216 4.63 9.46 -3.30
C LEU A 216 3.85 9.71 -2.01
N ASN A 217 4.44 10.42 -1.06
CA ASN A 217 3.83 10.77 0.23
C ASN A 217 2.63 11.72 0.05
N SER A 218 2.73 12.68 -0.87
CA SER A 218 1.61 13.57 -1.21
C SER A 218 0.41 12.79 -1.73
N PHE A 219 0.62 11.81 -2.61
CA PHE A 219 -0.42 10.92 -3.10
C PHE A 219 -1.03 10.08 -1.96
N PHE A 220 -0.18 9.42 -1.16
CA PHE A 220 -0.62 8.63 -0.01
C PHE A 220 -1.51 9.44 0.94
N ASN A 221 -1.01 10.57 1.43
CA ASN A 221 -1.73 11.41 2.39
C ASN A 221 -3.07 11.92 1.83
N THR A 222 -3.07 12.33 0.55
CA THR A 222 -4.30 12.79 -0.10
C THR A 222 -5.34 11.69 -0.19
N VAL A 223 -4.95 10.51 -0.65
CA VAL A 223 -5.86 9.39 -0.86
C VAL A 223 -6.40 8.86 0.47
N VAL A 224 -5.56 8.74 1.50
CA VAL A 224 -6.00 8.32 2.84
C VAL A 224 -7.05 9.28 3.40
N ASN A 225 -6.81 10.59 3.32
CA ASN A 225 -7.74 11.60 3.84
C ASN A 225 -9.08 11.65 3.09
N LEU A 226 -9.07 11.31 1.79
CA LEU A 226 -10.29 11.28 0.99
C LEU A 226 -11.10 9.99 1.17
N ARG A 227 -10.40 8.86 1.36
CA ARG A 227 -11.01 7.54 1.30
C ARG A 227 -11.46 6.98 2.64
N ILE A 228 -10.70 7.23 3.72
CA ILE A 228 -11.07 6.73 5.05
C ILE A 228 -11.97 7.74 5.75
N PRO A 229 -13.21 7.37 6.09
CA PRO A 229 -14.10 8.26 6.84
C PRO A 229 -13.53 8.62 8.21
N HIS A 230 -13.73 9.88 8.66
CA HIS A 230 -13.20 10.34 9.94
C HIS A 230 -13.80 9.64 11.17
N ASN A 231 -15.07 9.25 11.09
CA ASN A 231 -15.83 8.66 12.20
C ASN A 231 -16.29 7.25 11.84
N THR A 232 -15.33 6.35 11.55
CA THR A 232 -15.63 4.95 11.25
C THR A 232 -15.26 4.06 12.42
N ASN A 233 -16.01 2.97 12.61
CA ASN A 233 -15.61 1.91 13.52
C ASN A 233 -14.47 1.11 12.84
N LEU A 234 -13.30 1.10 13.47
CA LEU A 234 -12.12 0.43 12.94
C LEU A 234 -12.05 -1.06 13.33
N PHE A 235 -12.96 -1.54 14.16
CA PHE A 235 -13.06 -2.93 14.62
C PHE A 235 -14.08 -3.76 13.84
N GLU A 236 -14.47 -3.29 12.67
CA GLU A 236 -15.33 -3.98 11.70
C GLU A 236 -14.95 -3.55 10.27
N PRO A 237 -15.38 -4.27 9.21
CA PRO A 237 -15.06 -3.92 7.83
C PRO A 237 -15.40 -2.46 7.49
N ILE A 238 -14.41 -1.69 7.05
CA ILE A 238 -14.54 -0.27 6.77
C ILE A 238 -15.12 -0.07 5.37
N ILE A 239 -16.17 0.75 5.29
CA ILE A 239 -16.70 1.22 3.99
C ILE A 239 -15.90 2.46 3.58
N LEU A 240 -15.01 2.30 2.62
CA LEU A 240 -14.22 3.39 2.07
C LEU A 240 -15.09 4.34 1.23
N ASN A 241 -14.84 5.65 1.35
CA ASN A 241 -15.54 6.65 0.55
C ASN A 241 -15.26 6.44 -0.95
N SER A 242 -16.31 6.51 -1.77
CA SER A 242 -16.16 6.59 -3.21
C SER A 242 -15.68 7.97 -3.63
N LEU A 243 -14.77 8.04 -4.60
CA LEU A 243 -14.30 9.30 -5.17
C LEU A 243 -15.11 9.65 -6.41
N SER A 244 -15.76 10.81 -6.40
CA SER A 244 -16.42 11.37 -7.58
C SER A 244 -15.46 12.22 -8.39
N ASP A 245 -15.73 12.38 -9.69
CA ASP A 245 -14.93 13.23 -10.58
C ASP A 245 -14.98 14.72 -10.18
N SER A 246 -15.99 15.12 -9.39
CA SER A 246 -16.11 16.47 -8.85
C SER A 246 -15.13 16.80 -7.70
N ILE A 247 -14.44 15.82 -7.16
CA ILE A 247 -13.37 16.03 -6.16
C ILE A 247 -12.09 16.58 -6.81
N GLY A 248 -12.02 16.60 -8.16
CA GLY A 248 -11.24 17.61 -8.89
C GLY A 248 -9.77 17.30 -9.15
N TRP A 249 -9.23 16.18 -8.73
CA TRP A 249 -7.79 15.88 -8.89
C TRP A 249 -7.44 15.02 -10.13
N LEU A 250 -8.43 14.48 -10.82
CA LEU A 250 -8.22 13.54 -11.92
C LEU A 250 -8.09 14.17 -13.30
N GLY A 251 -8.22 15.49 -13.39
CA GLY A 251 -8.21 16.19 -14.66
C GLY A 251 -9.44 15.89 -15.53
N ASN A 252 -9.53 16.54 -16.69
CA ASN A 252 -10.63 16.35 -17.61
C ASN A 252 -10.52 14.99 -18.31
N GLN A 253 -11.59 14.19 -18.28
CA GLN A 253 -11.67 12.88 -18.97
C GLN A 253 -11.50 13.00 -20.49
N ASP A 254 -11.84 14.14 -21.10
CA ASP A 254 -11.78 14.37 -22.55
C ASP A 254 -10.35 14.60 -23.08
N THR A 255 -9.34 14.69 -22.20
CA THR A 255 -7.95 14.98 -22.58
C THR A 255 -6.97 13.94 -22.01
N TYR A 256 -7.15 12.68 -22.38
CA TYR A 256 -6.34 11.54 -21.88
C TYR A 256 -4.83 11.72 -22.04
N THR A 257 -4.40 12.42 -23.08
CA THR A 257 -2.99 12.68 -23.36
C THR A 257 -2.33 13.67 -22.40
N LEU A 258 -3.11 14.41 -21.62
CA LEU A 258 -2.60 15.42 -20.69
C LEU A 258 -2.57 14.96 -19.22
N SER A 259 -2.97 13.72 -18.94
CA SER A 259 -2.90 13.15 -17.59
C SER A 259 -1.51 12.59 -17.24
N LEU A 260 -0.52 12.75 -18.13
CA LEU A 260 0.88 12.46 -17.84
C LEU A 260 1.43 13.58 -16.94
N ILE A 261 1.66 13.22 -15.68
CA ILE A 261 2.40 14.07 -14.75
C ILE A 261 3.88 13.71 -14.90
N HIS A 262 4.72 14.69 -15.20
CA HIS A 262 6.16 14.55 -15.13
C HIS A 262 6.60 14.80 -13.70
N ILE A 263 7.25 13.82 -13.13
CA ILE A 263 7.84 13.90 -11.79
C ILE A 263 9.18 14.61 -11.86
#